data_f09a779f90b96991746531329fabe607
#
_entry.id   f09a779f90b96991746531329fabe607
#
_cell.length_a   1.000
_cell.length_b   1.000
_cell.length_c   1.000
_cell.angle_alpha   90.00
_cell.angle_beta   90.00
_cell.angle_gamma   90.00
#
_symmetry.space_group_name_H-M   'P 1'
#
loop_
_entity.id
_entity.type
_entity.pdbx_description
1 polymer ?
#
loop_
_entity_poly.entity_id
_entity_poly.type
_entity_poly.pdbx_seq_one_letter_code
_entity_poly.pdbx_strand_id
1 'polypeptide(L)'
;MKIIKQVPMLILIAIFLISCRTSTNKEYPKNNLEKNIEDNPNSEKELMEIKFSCEEDGISEYLDEGWVILKEASQEKICTWISIPATKDCDMEKDKGCKITKPDRIGEEKIYLLEK
;
A
#
# COMPACT_ATOMS: atom_id res chain seq x y z
N MET A 1 -34.75 46.13 -23.08
CA MET A 1 -33.41 46.37 -22.56
C MET A 1 -33.03 45.20 -21.66
N LYS A 2 -32.15 44.30 -22.14
CA LYS A 2 -31.64 43.20 -21.34
C LYS A 2 -30.34 43.65 -20.70
N ILE A 3 -30.37 43.90 -19.39
CA ILE A 3 -29.17 44.19 -18.60
C ILE A 3 -28.46 42.86 -18.34
N ILE A 4 -27.43 42.58 -19.13
CA ILE A 4 -26.51 41.47 -18.88
C ILE A 4 -25.64 41.90 -17.73
N LYS A 5 -25.94 41.40 -16.53
CA LYS A 5 -25.04 41.54 -15.39
C LYS A 5 -23.76 40.71 -15.70
N GLN A 6 -22.72 41.44 -16.08
CA GLN A 6 -21.39 40.87 -16.14
C GLN A 6 -21.00 40.53 -14.71
N VAL A 7 -21.06 39.25 -14.38
CA VAL A 7 -20.41 38.74 -13.16
C VAL A 7 -18.92 38.83 -13.43
N PRO A 8 -18.15 39.56 -12.60
CA PRO A 8 -16.71 39.71 -12.83
C PRO A 8 -16.04 38.35 -12.79
N MET A 9 -15.36 38.02 -13.88
CA MET A 9 -14.63 36.77 -14.11
C MET A 9 -13.56 36.48 -13.02
N LEU A 10 -13.25 37.47 -12.20
CA LEU A 10 -12.30 37.39 -11.08
C LEU A 10 -12.78 36.51 -9.91
N ILE A 11 -14.11 36.31 -9.75
CA ILE A 11 -14.64 35.49 -8.65
C ILE A 11 -14.52 33.98 -8.98
N LEU A 12 -14.53 33.60 -10.26
CA LEU A 12 -14.40 32.22 -10.68
C LEU A 12 -12.95 31.69 -10.53
N ILE A 13 -11.95 32.56 -10.57
CA ILE A 13 -10.54 32.15 -10.40
C ILE A 13 -10.20 31.85 -8.93
N ALA A 14 -10.89 32.51 -8.00
CA ALA A 14 -10.65 32.28 -6.58
C ALA A 14 -11.15 30.93 -6.08
N ILE A 15 -12.13 30.32 -6.75
CA ILE A 15 -12.70 29.02 -6.35
C ILE A 15 -11.81 27.86 -6.82
N PHE A 16 -11.01 28.04 -7.88
CA PHE A 16 -10.12 27.00 -8.38
C PHE A 16 -8.80 26.83 -7.59
N LEU A 17 -8.43 27.82 -6.77
CA LEU A 17 -7.19 27.76 -5.99
C LEU A 17 -7.34 27.09 -4.62
N ILE A 18 -8.55 26.74 -4.19
CA ILE A 18 -8.79 26.10 -2.88
C ILE A 18 -8.85 24.57 -3.00
N SER A 19 -8.89 24.02 -4.22
CA SER A 19 -9.02 22.57 -4.44
C SER A 19 -7.70 21.77 -4.49
N CYS A 20 -6.55 22.39 -4.26
CA CYS A 20 -5.25 21.71 -4.34
C CYS A 20 -4.50 21.64 -2.99
N ARG A 21 -5.19 21.49 -1.87
CA ARG A 21 -4.56 21.24 -0.57
C ARG A 21 -5.34 20.22 0.25
N THR A 22 -5.42 19.00 -0.24
CA THR A 22 -5.56 17.83 0.64
C THR A 22 -4.58 16.76 0.19
N SER A 23 -3.30 17.08 0.29
CA SER A 23 -2.32 16.06 0.57
C SER A 23 -2.56 15.66 2.03
N THR A 24 -3.43 14.70 2.25
CA THR A 24 -3.51 14.00 3.51
C THR A 24 -2.26 13.14 3.64
N ASN A 25 -1.17 13.77 4.06
CA ASN A 25 -0.18 13.05 4.81
C ASN A 25 -0.95 12.48 6.00
N LYS A 26 -1.30 11.20 5.94
CA LYS A 26 -1.60 10.43 7.13
C LYS A 26 -0.31 10.38 7.91
N GLU A 27 -0.08 11.44 8.67
CA GLU A 27 0.84 11.46 9.76
C GLU A 27 0.35 10.37 10.71
N TYR A 28 1.06 9.23 10.70
CA TYR A 28 0.87 8.20 11.72
C TYR A 28 1.11 8.89 13.06
N PRO A 29 0.19 8.79 14.02
CA PRO A 29 0.45 9.30 15.35
C PRO A 29 1.72 8.62 15.85
N LYS A 30 2.78 9.39 16.01
CA LYS A 30 3.91 9.02 16.86
C LYS A 30 3.33 8.93 18.26
N ASN A 31 2.80 7.79 18.62
CA ASN A 31 2.54 7.51 20.00
C ASN A 31 3.90 7.49 20.68
N ASN A 32 4.21 8.61 21.33
CA ASN A 32 5.20 8.65 22.39
C ASN A 32 4.72 7.71 23.49
N LEU A 33 5.02 6.43 23.34
CA LEU A 33 5.05 5.51 24.44
C LEU A 33 6.49 5.45 24.93
N GLU A 34 6.92 6.60 25.47
CA GLU A 34 8.02 6.63 26.41
C GLU A 34 7.56 5.90 27.67
N LYS A 35 7.60 4.57 27.63
CA LYS A 35 7.47 3.75 28.80
C LYS A 35 8.87 3.24 29.10
N ASN A 36 9.42 3.79 30.18
CA ASN A 36 10.63 3.35 30.84
C ASN A 36 10.90 1.86 30.60
N ILE A 37 11.79 1.58 29.66
CA ILE A 37 12.44 0.28 29.55
C ILE A 37 13.63 0.42 30.48
N GLU A 38 13.55 -0.22 31.64
CA GLU A 38 14.71 -0.48 32.47
C GLU A 38 15.71 -1.22 31.56
N ASP A 39 16.76 -0.50 31.18
CA ASP A 39 17.92 -1.01 30.50
C ASP A 39 18.56 -2.14 31.36
N ASN A 40 18.24 -3.36 30.96
CA ASN A 40 19.10 -4.48 31.30
C ASN A 40 20.06 -4.68 30.12
N PRO A 41 21.35 -4.30 30.21
CA PRO A 41 22.25 -4.19 29.07
C PRO A 41 22.77 -5.51 28.51
N ASN A 42 22.10 -6.64 28.75
CA ASN A 42 22.69 -7.96 28.42
C ASN A 42 21.74 -8.94 27.74
N SER A 43 20.70 -8.44 27.04
CA SER A 43 19.90 -9.25 26.13
C SER A 43 19.85 -8.51 24.79
N GLU A 44 20.75 -8.85 23.87
CA GLU A 44 20.60 -8.48 22.47
C GLU A 44 19.31 -9.14 21.96
N LYS A 45 18.23 -8.38 21.93
CA LYS A 45 16.98 -8.81 21.32
C LYS A 45 17.15 -8.80 19.82
N GLU A 46 16.98 -9.94 19.20
CA GLU A 46 17.00 -10.07 17.76
C GLU A 46 15.63 -9.68 17.19
N LEU A 47 15.61 -8.76 16.25
CA LEU A 47 14.40 -8.31 15.54
C LEU A 47 14.45 -8.75 14.09
N MET A 48 13.35 -9.29 13.57
CA MET A 48 13.24 -9.72 12.19
C MET A 48 11.88 -9.34 11.59
N GLU A 49 11.88 -8.80 10.38
CA GLU A 49 10.66 -8.58 9.59
C GLU A 49 10.55 -9.68 8.53
N ILE A 50 9.39 -10.35 8.50
CA ILE A 50 9.07 -11.36 7.48
C ILE A 50 7.77 -11.02 6.79
N LYS A 51 7.63 -11.49 5.53
CA LYS A 51 6.46 -11.22 4.69
C LYS A 51 6.01 -12.50 4.02
N PHE A 52 4.72 -12.76 4.09
CA PHE A 52 4.06 -13.83 3.36
C PHE A 52 3.07 -13.22 2.38
N SER A 53 3.11 -13.65 1.13
CA SER A 53 2.31 -13.07 0.08
C SER A 53 1.34 -14.08 -0.49
N CYS A 54 0.12 -13.61 -0.77
CA CYS A 54 -0.92 -14.39 -1.41
C CYS A 54 -1.38 -15.55 -0.50
N GLU A 55 -1.15 -16.77 -0.77
CA GLU A 55 -1.60 -17.91 0.05
C GLU A 55 -0.46 -18.54 0.85
N GLU A 56 0.71 -17.90 0.87
CA GLU A 56 1.82 -18.36 1.68
C GLU A 56 1.51 -18.15 3.16
N ASP A 57 1.79 -19.15 3.98
CA ASP A 57 1.70 -19.08 5.43
C ASP A 57 2.82 -19.96 6.01
N GLY A 58 3.78 -19.34 6.65
CA GLY A 58 4.94 -20.00 7.23
C GLY A 58 5.27 -19.45 8.62
N ILE A 59 4.38 -18.64 9.22
CA ILE A 59 4.63 -18.03 10.53
C ILE A 59 4.83 -19.07 11.64
N SER A 60 4.16 -20.23 11.54
CA SER A 60 4.26 -21.30 12.53
C SER A 60 5.68 -21.81 12.71
N GLU A 61 6.47 -21.88 11.67
CA GLU A 61 7.88 -22.34 11.74
C GLU A 61 8.71 -21.41 12.64
N TYR A 62 8.52 -20.10 12.50
CA TYR A 62 9.21 -19.11 13.33
C TYR A 62 8.76 -19.15 14.80
N LEU A 63 7.47 -19.36 15.05
CA LEU A 63 6.95 -19.49 16.41
C LEU A 63 7.49 -20.74 17.09
N ASP A 64 7.63 -21.86 16.37
CA ASP A 64 8.21 -23.10 16.86
C ASP A 64 9.71 -22.95 17.17
N GLU A 65 10.41 -22.06 16.47
CA GLU A 65 11.79 -21.69 16.74
C GLU A 65 11.96 -20.71 17.92
N GLY A 66 10.86 -20.26 18.51
CA GLY A 66 10.85 -19.38 19.69
C GLY A 66 10.76 -17.88 19.37
N TRP A 67 10.43 -17.52 18.14
CA TRP A 67 10.13 -16.13 17.81
C TRP A 67 8.75 -15.71 18.32
N VAL A 68 8.64 -14.46 18.71
CA VAL A 68 7.39 -13.86 19.21
C VAL A 68 6.94 -12.75 18.26
N ILE A 69 5.65 -12.71 17.92
CA ILE A 69 5.10 -11.65 17.08
C ILE A 69 4.94 -10.39 17.90
N LEU A 70 5.68 -9.33 17.53
CA LEU A 70 5.53 -8.00 18.11
C LEU A 70 4.45 -7.19 17.39
N LYS A 71 4.38 -7.35 16.07
CA LYS A 71 3.46 -6.58 15.23
C LYS A 71 3.05 -7.41 14.01
N GLU A 72 1.78 -7.28 13.65
CA GLU A 72 1.20 -7.84 12.42
C GLU A 72 0.54 -6.70 11.63
N ALA A 73 0.73 -6.72 10.32
CA ALA A 73 0.06 -5.83 9.37
C ALA A 73 -0.30 -6.62 8.11
N SER A 74 -1.31 -6.17 7.40
CA SER A 74 -1.66 -6.73 6.10
C SER A 74 -1.92 -5.63 5.08
N GLN A 75 -1.67 -5.95 3.81
CA GLN A 75 -1.93 -5.07 2.67
C GLN A 75 -2.34 -5.89 1.45
N GLU A 76 -3.06 -5.26 0.53
CA GLU A 76 -3.38 -5.89 -0.74
C GLU A 76 -2.13 -6.09 -1.59
N LYS A 77 -2.06 -7.22 -2.29
CA LYS A 77 -0.99 -7.54 -3.23
C LYS A 77 -1.54 -8.25 -4.47
N ILE A 78 -1.00 -7.88 -5.61
CA ILE A 78 -1.31 -8.59 -6.86
C ILE A 78 -0.53 -9.91 -6.85
N CYS A 79 -1.27 -11.03 -6.86
CA CYS A 79 -0.72 -12.37 -6.80
C CYS A 79 -0.41 -12.94 -8.18
N THR A 80 -1.28 -12.68 -9.15
CA THR A 80 -1.08 -13.14 -10.53
C THR A 80 -1.43 -12.05 -11.52
N TRP A 81 -0.79 -12.12 -12.68
CA TRP A 81 -1.01 -11.23 -13.81
C TRP A 81 -1.47 -12.05 -15.00
N ILE A 82 -2.39 -11.54 -15.79
CA ILE A 82 -2.85 -12.14 -17.04
C ILE A 82 -2.57 -11.18 -18.19
N SER A 83 -2.17 -11.77 -19.34
CA SER A 83 -2.05 -11.03 -20.59
C SER A 83 -3.27 -11.31 -21.46
N ILE A 84 -3.89 -10.26 -21.94
CA ILE A 84 -5.06 -10.30 -22.81
C ILE A 84 -4.78 -9.56 -24.12
N PRO A 85 -5.45 -9.91 -25.23
CA PRO A 85 -5.32 -9.16 -26.47
C PRO A 85 -5.86 -7.73 -26.29
N ALA A 86 -5.13 -6.73 -26.79
CA ALA A 86 -5.53 -5.33 -26.73
C ALA A 86 -6.77 -5.03 -27.61
N THR A 87 -6.93 -5.75 -28.71
CA THR A 87 -8.04 -5.65 -29.67
C THR A 87 -8.52 -7.04 -30.07
N LYS A 88 -9.70 -7.11 -30.68
CA LYS A 88 -10.26 -8.39 -31.19
C LYS A 88 -9.41 -9.04 -32.27
N ASP A 89 -8.66 -8.22 -33.03
CA ASP A 89 -7.82 -8.68 -34.15
C ASP A 89 -6.37 -8.99 -33.70
N CYS A 90 -6.08 -8.90 -32.40
CA CYS A 90 -4.77 -9.18 -31.85
C CYS A 90 -4.50 -10.68 -31.76
N ASP A 91 -3.51 -11.15 -32.51
CA ASP A 91 -2.95 -12.50 -32.38
C ASP A 91 -1.67 -12.41 -31.52
N MET A 92 -1.81 -12.75 -30.25
CA MET A 92 -0.70 -12.64 -29.27
C MET A 92 0.47 -13.58 -29.56
N GLU A 93 0.29 -14.59 -30.41
CA GLU A 93 1.37 -15.50 -30.82
C GLU A 93 2.22 -14.87 -31.92
N LYS A 94 1.60 -14.11 -32.83
CA LYS A 94 2.27 -13.46 -33.96
C LYS A 94 2.77 -12.06 -33.63
N ASP A 95 1.98 -11.29 -32.86
CA ASP A 95 2.31 -9.94 -32.49
C ASP A 95 2.34 -9.78 -30.97
N LYS A 96 3.54 -9.86 -30.42
CA LYS A 96 3.78 -9.73 -28.97
C LYS A 96 3.50 -8.31 -28.45
N GLY A 97 3.41 -7.32 -29.32
CA GLY A 97 3.13 -5.92 -28.97
C GLY A 97 1.67 -5.61 -28.74
N CYS A 98 0.74 -6.45 -29.22
CA CYS A 98 -0.70 -6.18 -29.14
C CYS A 98 -1.38 -6.73 -27.88
N LYS A 99 -0.64 -7.11 -26.85
CA LYS A 99 -1.16 -7.63 -25.58
C LYS A 99 -1.13 -6.56 -24.47
N ILE A 100 -2.11 -6.61 -23.59
CA ILE A 100 -2.17 -5.82 -22.36
C ILE A 100 -2.02 -6.76 -21.17
N THR A 101 -1.16 -6.41 -20.24
CA THR A 101 -1.02 -7.13 -18.97
C THR A 101 -1.84 -6.42 -17.90
N LYS A 102 -2.70 -7.15 -17.21
CA LYS A 102 -3.53 -6.64 -16.12
C LYS A 102 -3.47 -7.57 -14.91
N PRO A 103 -3.76 -7.08 -13.69
CA PRO A 103 -3.93 -7.93 -12.53
C PRO A 103 -5.03 -8.96 -12.79
N ASP A 104 -4.77 -10.21 -12.44
CA ASP A 104 -5.71 -11.32 -12.52
C ASP A 104 -6.26 -11.68 -11.15
N ARG A 105 -5.37 -11.94 -10.19
CA ARG A 105 -5.76 -12.24 -8.82
C ARG A 105 -5.09 -11.27 -7.85
N ILE A 106 -5.92 -10.66 -7.01
CA ILE A 106 -5.49 -9.83 -5.89
C ILE A 106 -5.66 -10.66 -4.62
N GLY A 107 -4.63 -10.70 -3.80
CA GLY A 107 -4.61 -11.37 -2.51
C GLY A 107 -4.14 -10.44 -1.42
N GLU A 108 -3.66 -11.01 -0.33
CA GLU A 108 -3.16 -10.33 0.84
C GLU A 108 -1.67 -10.62 1.04
N GLU A 109 -0.91 -9.60 1.43
CA GLU A 109 0.45 -9.76 1.95
C GLU A 109 0.43 -9.48 3.44
N LYS A 110 0.84 -10.46 4.25
CA LYS A 110 0.97 -10.34 5.71
C LYS A 110 2.41 -10.01 6.06
N ILE A 111 2.59 -9.06 6.92
CA ILE A 111 3.89 -8.56 7.36
C ILE A 111 3.96 -8.75 8.88
N TYR A 112 4.97 -9.46 9.36
CA TYR A 112 5.20 -9.70 10.77
C TYR A 112 6.53 -9.11 11.20
N LEU A 113 6.52 -8.41 12.34
CA LEU A 113 7.72 -8.04 13.07
C LEU A 113 7.87 -9.01 14.23
N LEU A 114 8.96 -9.74 14.25
CA LEU A 114 9.27 -10.77 15.24
C LEU A 114 10.43 -10.35 16.15
N GLU A 115 10.41 -10.85 17.39
CA GLU A 115 11.47 -10.70 18.38
C GLU A 115 11.85 -12.08 18.92
N LYS A 116 13.17 -12.28 19.19
CA LYS A 116 13.70 -13.49 19.83
C LYS A 116 14.67 -13.17 20.94
#